data_f22af4efe9ffab7570df4ac006fd03da
#
_entry.id   f22af4efe9ffab7570df4ac006fd03da
#
_cell.length_a   1.000
_cell.length_b   1.000
_cell.length_c   1.000
_cell.angle_alpha   90.00
_cell.angle_beta   90.00
_cell.angle_gamma   90.00
#
_symmetry.space_group_name_H-M   'P 1'
#
loop_
_entity.id
_entity.type
_entity.pdbx_description
1 polymer ?
#
loop_
_entity_poly.entity_id
_entity_poly.type
_entity_poly.pdbx_seq_one_letter_code
_entity_poly.pdbx_strand_id
1 'polypeptide(L)'
;MNWMQRRLLKRFLRNDQGVAAVEFALILPFLLLLYLGSIEASSLFTVDRRVDVISTTVADLVARWNPNQGAITQADLGDYFRAAEGIIAPYATTNLSQLVSVLGVDGDGEATVVWSCGFNGATSIAAGTLYTLGPQMQTMAARGYLVAATTRYPYKPVLGMVFTTEVNLENEALFLPRFGEEIEAPTGGCPT
;
A
#
# COMPACT_ATOMS: atom_id res chain seq x y z
N MET A 1 50.17 -45.29 -13.58
CA MET A 1 48.96 -44.77 -14.24
C MET A 1 48.74 -45.59 -15.51
N ASN A 2 47.71 -46.48 -15.49
CA ASN A 2 47.47 -47.50 -16.53
C ASN A 2 47.05 -46.82 -17.86
N TRP A 3 47.45 -47.39 -18.99
CA TRP A 3 47.14 -46.94 -20.36
C TRP A 3 45.61 -46.75 -20.58
N MET A 4 44.79 -47.53 -19.91
CA MET A 4 43.33 -47.41 -19.92
C MET A 4 42.81 -46.14 -19.24
N GLN A 5 43.42 -45.72 -18.13
CA GLN A 5 43.11 -44.48 -17.45
C GLN A 5 43.46 -43.22 -18.27
N ARG A 6 44.57 -43.28 -19.00
CA ARG A 6 44.98 -42.20 -19.93
C ARG A 6 44.03 -42.07 -21.13
N ARG A 7 43.47 -43.16 -21.64
CA ARG A 7 42.46 -43.13 -22.72
C ARG A 7 41.09 -42.59 -22.22
N LEU A 8 40.66 -42.98 -21.03
CA LEU A 8 39.44 -42.47 -20.42
C LEU A 8 39.55 -40.96 -20.12
N LEU A 9 40.68 -40.51 -19.57
CA LEU A 9 40.93 -39.08 -19.32
C LEU A 9 40.95 -38.25 -20.62
N LYS A 10 41.59 -38.75 -21.69
CA LYS A 10 41.61 -38.09 -23.01
C LYS A 10 40.22 -38.04 -23.66
N ARG A 11 39.37 -39.05 -23.42
CA ARG A 11 38.00 -39.09 -23.94
C ARG A 11 37.11 -38.13 -23.17
N PHE A 12 37.33 -37.97 -21.84
CA PHE A 12 36.63 -37.00 -21.00
C PHE A 12 37.02 -35.57 -21.34
N LEU A 13 38.29 -35.29 -21.55
CA LEU A 13 38.81 -33.97 -21.89
C LEU A 13 38.47 -33.50 -23.32
N ARG A 14 38.01 -34.40 -24.20
CA ARG A 14 37.65 -34.14 -25.61
C ARG A 14 36.14 -34.16 -25.84
N ASN A 15 35.34 -34.24 -24.79
CA ASN A 15 33.89 -34.32 -24.91
C ASN A 15 33.32 -32.91 -24.71
N ASP A 16 33.10 -32.16 -25.80
CA ASP A 16 32.54 -30.80 -25.82
C ASP A 16 31.09 -30.76 -25.33
N GLN A 17 30.44 -31.92 -25.15
CA GLN A 17 29.09 -32.02 -24.62
C GLN A 17 28.99 -31.62 -23.14
N GLY A 18 30.08 -31.62 -22.39
CA GLY A 18 30.13 -31.15 -21.01
C GLY A 18 30.24 -29.63 -20.85
N VAL A 19 30.71 -28.91 -21.87
CA VAL A 19 30.97 -27.47 -21.80
C VAL A 19 29.65 -26.73 -21.61
N ALA A 20 28.63 -27.04 -22.39
CA ALA A 20 27.29 -26.42 -22.28
C ALA A 20 26.67 -26.66 -20.91
N ALA A 21 26.87 -27.83 -20.28
CA ALA A 21 26.36 -28.11 -18.95
C ALA A 21 27.06 -27.26 -17.87
N VAL A 22 28.38 -27.05 -18.02
CA VAL A 22 29.15 -26.18 -17.11
C VAL A 22 28.77 -24.71 -17.30
N GLU A 23 28.59 -24.23 -18.51
CA GLU A 23 28.12 -22.87 -18.82
C GLU A 23 26.72 -22.64 -18.21
N PHE A 24 25.79 -23.58 -18.42
CA PHE A 24 24.48 -23.50 -17.82
C PHE A 24 24.52 -23.50 -16.28
N ALA A 25 25.35 -24.36 -15.68
CA ALA A 25 25.52 -24.41 -14.24
C ALA A 25 26.07 -23.11 -13.62
N LEU A 26 26.88 -22.37 -14.38
CA LEU A 26 27.38 -21.06 -13.95
C LEU A 26 26.31 -19.96 -14.04
N ILE A 27 25.45 -20.03 -15.04
CA ILE A 27 24.37 -19.03 -15.25
C ILE A 27 23.16 -19.32 -14.38
N LEU A 28 22.88 -20.59 -14.08
CA LEU A 28 21.70 -21.04 -13.34
C LEU A 28 21.46 -20.30 -12.02
N PRO A 29 22.45 -20.09 -11.14
CA PRO A 29 22.22 -19.38 -9.87
C PRO A 29 21.77 -17.93 -10.10
N PHE A 30 22.26 -17.25 -11.12
CA PHE A 30 21.83 -15.90 -11.47
C PHE A 30 20.39 -15.89 -12.01
N LEU A 31 20.04 -16.87 -12.85
CA LEU A 31 18.70 -17.01 -13.38
C LEU A 31 17.69 -17.31 -12.25
N LEU A 32 18.05 -18.18 -11.30
CA LEU A 32 17.23 -18.47 -10.14
C LEU A 32 17.03 -17.25 -9.25
N LEU A 33 18.09 -16.47 -9.01
CA LEU A 33 18.00 -15.24 -8.22
C LEU A 33 17.10 -14.21 -8.89
N LEU A 34 17.23 -14.01 -10.20
CA LEU A 34 16.35 -13.13 -10.98
C LEU A 34 14.88 -13.63 -10.96
N TYR A 35 14.67 -14.92 -11.12
CA TYR A 35 13.35 -15.51 -11.11
C TYR A 35 12.66 -15.35 -9.74
N LEU A 36 13.35 -15.70 -8.65
CA LEU A 36 12.81 -15.54 -7.29
C LEU A 36 12.62 -14.07 -6.93
N GLY A 37 13.56 -13.20 -7.33
CA GLY A 37 13.43 -11.76 -7.14
C GLY A 37 12.24 -11.15 -7.88
N SER A 38 11.93 -11.65 -9.09
CA SER A 38 10.76 -11.19 -9.84
C SER A 38 9.44 -11.60 -9.16
N ILE A 39 9.39 -12.77 -8.53
CA ILE A 39 8.22 -13.22 -7.75
C ILE A 39 8.04 -12.33 -6.52
N GLU A 40 9.11 -12.05 -5.77
CA GLU A 40 9.04 -11.17 -4.60
C GLU A 40 8.60 -9.75 -4.98
N ALA A 41 9.17 -9.18 -6.05
CA ALA A 41 8.78 -7.87 -6.55
C ALA A 41 7.31 -7.83 -7.00
N SER A 42 6.85 -8.83 -7.73
CA SER A 42 5.44 -8.94 -8.16
C SER A 42 4.48 -9.00 -6.97
N SER A 43 4.86 -9.74 -5.92
CA SER A 43 4.08 -9.83 -4.69
C SER A 43 4.00 -8.48 -3.96
N LEU A 44 5.14 -7.77 -3.86
CA LEU A 44 5.20 -6.43 -3.27
C LEU A 44 4.29 -5.44 -4.00
N PHE A 45 4.38 -5.37 -5.34
CA PHE A 45 3.51 -4.50 -6.14
C PHE A 45 2.02 -4.85 -6.01
N THR A 46 1.71 -6.14 -5.87
CA THR A 46 0.32 -6.59 -5.67
C THR A 46 -0.24 -6.08 -4.34
N VAL A 47 0.55 -6.14 -3.28
CA VAL A 47 0.13 -5.65 -1.95
C VAL A 47 0.05 -4.13 -1.94
N ASP A 48 1.04 -3.42 -2.52
CA ASP A 48 1.03 -1.97 -2.63
C ASP A 48 -0.23 -1.46 -3.35
N ARG A 49 -0.59 -2.09 -4.48
CA ARG A 49 -1.84 -1.75 -5.17
C ARG A 49 -3.10 -2.02 -4.34
N ARG A 50 -3.10 -3.03 -3.48
CA ARG A 50 -4.23 -3.26 -2.56
C ARG A 50 -4.33 -2.18 -1.50
N VAL A 51 -3.19 -1.73 -0.96
CA VAL A 51 -3.13 -0.61 -0.01
C VAL A 51 -3.67 0.67 -0.65
N ASP A 52 -3.31 0.94 -1.92
CA ASP A 52 -3.87 2.05 -2.71
C ASP A 52 -5.39 1.94 -2.89
N VAL A 53 -5.90 0.76 -3.24
CA VAL A 53 -7.35 0.54 -3.38
C VAL A 53 -8.09 0.71 -2.05
N ILE A 54 -7.48 0.34 -0.92
CA ILE A 54 -8.06 0.53 0.42
C ILE A 54 -8.23 2.03 0.72
N SER A 55 -7.15 2.82 0.59
CA SER A 55 -7.22 4.27 0.85
C SER A 55 -8.23 4.95 -0.07
N THR A 56 -8.23 4.60 -1.37
CA THR A 56 -9.21 5.10 -2.34
C THR A 56 -10.65 4.73 -1.97
N THR A 57 -10.88 3.49 -1.51
CA THR A 57 -12.22 3.02 -1.13
C THR A 57 -12.74 3.76 0.11
N VAL A 58 -11.91 3.89 1.14
CA VAL A 58 -12.31 4.61 2.37
C VAL A 58 -12.58 6.08 2.07
N ALA A 59 -11.71 6.74 1.32
CA ALA A 59 -11.90 8.13 0.92
C ALA A 59 -13.19 8.35 0.12
N ASP A 60 -13.47 7.47 -0.87
CA ASP A 60 -14.68 7.56 -1.70
C ASP A 60 -15.95 7.28 -0.88
N LEU A 61 -15.94 6.31 0.03
CA LEU A 61 -17.10 6.03 0.90
C LEU A 61 -17.42 7.21 1.79
N VAL A 62 -16.43 7.82 2.43
CA VAL A 62 -16.63 9.01 3.26
C VAL A 62 -17.04 10.21 2.40
N ALA A 63 -16.41 10.43 1.25
CA ALA A 63 -16.74 11.54 0.34
C ALA A 63 -18.17 11.45 -0.24
N ARG A 64 -18.80 10.28 -0.21
CA ARG A 64 -20.22 10.07 -0.62
C ARG A 64 -21.21 10.37 0.48
N TRP A 65 -20.76 10.60 1.70
CA TRP A 65 -21.68 10.89 2.79
C TRP A 65 -22.54 12.10 2.46
N ASN A 66 -23.85 11.97 2.72
CA ASN A 66 -24.79 13.05 2.49
C ASN A 66 -25.01 13.85 3.79
N PRO A 67 -24.52 15.11 3.90
CA PRO A 67 -24.67 15.93 5.09
C PRO A 67 -26.12 16.15 5.54
N ASN A 68 -27.08 16.06 4.62
CA ASN A 68 -28.50 16.16 4.96
C ASN A 68 -29.02 15.01 5.83
N GLN A 69 -28.25 13.93 5.97
CA GLN A 69 -28.56 12.82 6.90
C GLN A 69 -27.97 13.05 8.28
N GLY A 70 -27.31 14.19 8.50
CA GLY A 70 -26.56 14.50 9.73
C GLY A 70 -25.11 14.02 9.68
N ALA A 71 -24.43 14.08 10.83
CA ALA A 71 -23.06 13.63 10.96
C ALA A 71 -22.92 12.12 10.71
N ILE A 72 -21.79 11.71 10.15
CA ILE A 72 -21.44 10.30 10.03
C ILE A 72 -21.41 9.65 11.42
N THR A 73 -21.87 8.40 11.56
CA THR A 73 -21.82 7.73 12.87
C THR A 73 -20.49 6.96 13.04
N GLN A 74 -20.12 6.72 14.29
CA GLN A 74 -18.98 5.84 14.62
C GLN A 74 -19.14 4.45 13.99
N ALA A 75 -20.36 3.93 13.96
CA ALA A 75 -20.68 2.62 13.39
C ALA A 75 -20.46 2.61 11.86
N ASP A 76 -21.00 3.62 11.15
CA ASP A 76 -20.84 3.74 9.69
C ASP A 76 -19.36 3.83 9.30
N LEU A 77 -18.59 4.67 10.01
CA LEU A 77 -17.16 4.82 9.74
C LEU A 77 -16.40 3.52 10.04
N GLY A 78 -16.77 2.83 11.14
CA GLY A 78 -16.21 1.51 11.46
C GLY A 78 -16.53 0.46 10.40
N ASP A 79 -17.73 0.49 9.82
CA ASP A 79 -18.11 -0.42 8.73
C ASP A 79 -17.34 -0.12 7.44
N TYR A 80 -17.03 1.15 7.14
CA TYR A 80 -16.20 1.52 6.01
C TYR A 80 -14.77 0.99 6.15
N PHE A 81 -14.17 1.14 7.32
CA PHE A 81 -12.84 0.58 7.58
C PHE A 81 -12.82 -0.95 7.47
N ARG A 82 -13.80 -1.65 8.08
CA ARG A 82 -13.89 -3.12 8.00
C ARG A 82 -14.17 -3.63 6.59
N ALA A 83 -14.99 -2.94 5.82
CA ALA A 83 -15.22 -3.29 4.42
C ALA A 83 -13.93 -3.19 3.59
N ALA A 84 -13.13 -2.15 3.83
CA ALA A 84 -11.85 -1.96 3.16
C ALA A 84 -10.80 -3.01 3.57
N GLU A 85 -10.82 -3.52 4.82
CA GLU A 85 -9.94 -4.61 5.26
C GLU A 85 -10.08 -5.88 4.40
N GLY A 86 -11.27 -6.15 3.87
CA GLY A 86 -11.50 -7.29 2.97
C GLY A 86 -10.65 -7.27 1.71
N ILE A 87 -10.17 -6.08 1.29
CA ILE A 87 -9.37 -5.90 0.07
C ILE A 87 -7.95 -6.46 0.23
N ILE A 88 -7.39 -6.42 1.44
CA ILE A 88 -6.02 -6.92 1.69
C ILE A 88 -5.91 -8.44 1.64
N ALA A 89 -7.01 -9.17 1.74
CA ALA A 89 -6.97 -10.63 1.73
C ALA A 89 -6.15 -11.18 0.55
N PRO A 90 -5.33 -12.25 0.73
CA PRO A 90 -5.27 -13.14 1.89
C PRO A 90 -4.29 -12.72 3.00
N TYR A 91 -3.78 -11.50 2.97
CA TYR A 91 -2.84 -11.00 3.97
C TYR A 91 -3.56 -10.64 5.28
N ALA A 92 -2.83 -10.66 6.40
CA ALA A 92 -3.39 -10.38 7.70
C ALA A 92 -3.77 -8.89 7.86
N THR A 93 -4.91 -8.62 8.47
CA THR A 93 -5.40 -7.25 8.70
C THR A 93 -4.86 -6.61 9.98
N THR A 94 -4.24 -7.40 10.88
CA THR A 94 -3.77 -6.97 12.21
C THR A 94 -2.83 -5.76 12.19
N ASN A 95 -2.08 -5.59 11.09
CA ASN A 95 -1.13 -4.50 10.93
C ASN A 95 -1.59 -3.46 9.88
N LEU A 96 -2.81 -3.61 9.35
CA LEU A 96 -3.38 -2.66 8.41
C LEU A 96 -3.94 -1.47 9.17
N SER A 97 -3.24 -0.36 9.22
CA SER A 97 -3.73 0.86 9.86
C SER A 97 -4.33 1.82 8.83
N GLN A 98 -5.45 2.42 9.18
CA GLN A 98 -6.20 3.31 8.31
C GLN A 98 -6.48 4.63 9.04
N LEU A 99 -6.33 5.73 8.34
CA LEU A 99 -6.61 7.08 8.83
C LEU A 99 -7.50 7.78 7.82
N VAL A 100 -8.59 8.36 8.27
CA VAL A 100 -9.39 9.27 7.46
C VAL A 100 -9.41 10.65 8.10
N SER A 101 -9.32 11.67 7.29
CA SER A 101 -9.37 13.08 7.72
C SER A 101 -10.27 13.87 6.77
N VAL A 102 -11.07 14.75 7.33
CA VAL A 102 -11.76 15.79 6.56
C VAL A 102 -10.98 17.09 6.74
N LEU A 103 -10.67 17.71 5.62
CA LEU A 103 -9.85 18.90 5.52
C LEU A 103 -10.72 20.07 5.03
N GLY A 104 -10.59 21.22 5.66
CA GLY A 104 -11.09 22.48 5.14
C GLY A 104 -9.98 23.23 4.40
N VAL A 105 -10.25 23.69 3.20
CA VAL A 105 -9.29 24.40 2.35
C VAL A 105 -9.74 25.85 2.20
N ASP A 106 -8.89 26.78 2.53
CA ASP A 106 -9.18 28.22 2.44
C ASP A 106 -9.07 28.77 1.00
N GLY A 107 -9.21 30.09 0.86
CA GLY A 107 -9.13 30.77 -0.43
C GLY A 107 -7.75 30.80 -1.06
N ASP A 108 -6.70 30.61 -0.27
CA ASP A 108 -5.30 30.62 -0.67
C ASP A 108 -4.78 29.19 -0.93
N GLY A 109 -5.63 28.19 -0.70
CA GLY A 109 -5.32 26.76 -0.90
C GLY A 109 -4.62 26.11 0.32
N GLU A 110 -4.59 26.80 1.47
CA GLU A 110 -4.09 26.23 2.71
C GLU A 110 -5.15 25.27 3.30
N ALA A 111 -4.74 24.03 3.59
CA ALA A 111 -5.63 23.03 4.14
C ALA A 111 -5.39 22.83 5.63
N THR A 112 -6.47 22.73 6.39
CA THR A 112 -6.47 22.41 7.82
C THR A 112 -7.37 21.21 8.10
N VAL A 113 -6.97 20.38 9.06
CA VAL A 113 -7.78 19.24 9.50
C VAL A 113 -9.00 19.74 10.26
N VAL A 114 -10.19 19.42 9.76
CA VAL A 114 -11.45 19.66 10.47
C VAL A 114 -11.65 18.58 11.54
N TRP A 115 -11.55 17.33 11.12
CA TRP A 115 -11.50 16.17 12.01
C TRP A 115 -10.74 15.02 11.38
N SER A 116 -10.31 14.10 12.20
CA SER A 116 -9.57 12.90 11.76
C SER A 116 -9.89 11.71 12.66
N CYS A 117 -10.00 10.54 12.07
CA CYS A 117 -10.19 9.28 12.77
C CYS A 117 -9.20 8.22 12.29
N GLY A 118 -8.40 7.73 13.25
CA GLY A 118 -7.52 6.58 13.04
C GLY A 118 -8.22 5.27 13.43
N PHE A 119 -7.91 4.21 12.71
CA PHE A 119 -8.39 2.85 12.95
C PHE A 119 -7.22 1.88 12.96
N ASN A 120 -7.30 0.83 13.80
CA ASN A 120 -6.32 -0.23 13.92
C ASN A 120 -4.88 0.30 14.12
N GLY A 121 -4.70 1.16 15.12
CA GLY A 121 -3.39 1.70 15.52
C GLY A 121 -2.95 2.95 14.77
N ALA A 122 -3.71 3.47 13.80
CA ALA A 122 -3.43 4.77 13.22
C ALA A 122 -3.75 5.89 14.24
N THR A 123 -2.87 6.87 14.33
CA THR A 123 -3.07 8.03 15.21
C THR A 123 -3.85 9.11 14.48
N SER A 124 -4.96 9.57 15.07
CA SER A 124 -5.73 10.69 14.55
C SER A 124 -4.92 11.98 14.60
N ILE A 125 -5.13 12.85 13.60
CA ILE A 125 -4.51 14.18 13.52
C ILE A 125 -5.42 15.17 14.26
N ALA A 126 -4.83 16.07 15.04
CA ALA A 126 -5.62 17.07 15.78
C ALA A 126 -6.30 18.06 14.82
N ALA A 127 -7.55 18.43 15.14
CA ALA A 127 -8.27 19.49 14.42
C ALA A 127 -7.45 20.80 14.43
N GLY A 128 -7.48 21.55 13.34
CA GLY A 128 -6.70 22.76 13.14
C GLY A 128 -5.23 22.56 12.75
N THR A 129 -4.77 21.30 12.64
CA THR A 129 -3.41 21.02 12.14
C THR A 129 -3.33 21.32 10.65
N LEU A 130 -2.28 22.00 10.21
CA LEU A 130 -2.00 22.23 8.80
C LEU A 130 -1.76 20.91 8.06
N TYR A 131 -2.35 20.79 6.88
CA TYR A 131 -2.20 19.63 6.02
C TYR A 131 -1.58 20.02 4.68
N THR A 132 -0.50 19.35 4.29
CA THR A 132 0.21 19.67 3.07
C THR A 132 -0.48 19.05 1.86
N LEU A 133 -1.02 19.89 0.97
CA LEU A 133 -1.61 19.46 -0.30
C LEU A 133 -0.68 19.74 -1.47
N GLY A 134 -0.75 18.88 -2.49
CA GLY A 134 -0.10 19.19 -3.77
C GLY A 134 -0.74 20.41 -4.46
N PRO A 135 0.00 21.17 -5.29
CA PRO A 135 -0.46 22.42 -5.89
C PRO A 135 -1.76 22.31 -6.69
N GLN A 136 -1.97 21.17 -7.35
CA GLN A 136 -3.20 20.91 -8.10
C GLN A 136 -4.41 20.80 -7.17
N MET A 137 -4.26 20.08 -6.05
CA MET A 137 -5.33 19.90 -5.07
C MET A 137 -5.66 21.20 -4.33
N GLN A 138 -4.66 22.01 -4.00
CA GLN A 138 -4.85 23.34 -3.44
C GLN A 138 -5.78 24.21 -4.30
N THR A 139 -5.55 24.19 -5.62
CA THR A 139 -6.38 24.96 -6.57
C THR A 139 -7.78 24.38 -6.74
N MET A 140 -7.89 23.04 -6.83
CA MET A 140 -9.16 22.35 -7.08
C MET A 140 -10.11 22.40 -5.88
N ALA A 141 -9.57 22.37 -4.66
CA ALA A 141 -10.32 22.33 -3.43
C ALA A 141 -10.48 23.69 -2.76
N ALA A 142 -9.92 24.77 -3.33
CA ALA A 142 -9.95 26.11 -2.74
C ALA A 142 -11.37 26.54 -2.36
N ARG A 143 -11.54 27.00 -1.13
CA ARG A 143 -12.83 27.36 -0.49
C ARG A 143 -13.80 26.21 -0.34
N GLY A 144 -13.29 24.99 -0.19
CA GLY A 144 -14.11 23.78 -0.05
C GLY A 144 -13.52 22.82 0.94
N TYR A 145 -13.93 21.57 0.80
CA TYR A 145 -13.52 20.49 1.68
C TYR A 145 -12.88 19.35 0.88
N LEU A 146 -12.04 18.58 1.54
CA LEU A 146 -11.41 17.37 1.02
C LEU A 146 -11.55 16.23 2.05
N VAL A 147 -11.66 15.03 1.55
CA VAL A 147 -11.48 13.80 2.33
C VAL A 147 -10.14 13.21 1.96
N ALA A 148 -9.28 13.07 2.95
CA ALA A 148 -7.99 12.37 2.84
C ALA A 148 -8.09 11.03 3.57
N ALA A 149 -7.75 9.94 2.91
CA ALA A 149 -7.62 8.64 3.56
C ALA A 149 -6.22 8.09 3.32
N THR A 150 -5.52 7.78 4.41
CA THR A 150 -4.19 7.19 4.39
C THR A 150 -4.24 5.76 4.91
N THR A 151 -3.67 4.84 4.18
CA THR A 151 -3.56 3.44 4.59
C THR A 151 -2.10 3.06 4.68
N ARG A 152 -1.71 2.41 5.78
CA ARG A 152 -0.35 1.90 6.01
C ARG A 152 -0.39 0.39 6.24
N TYR A 153 0.54 -0.30 5.61
CA TYR A 153 0.69 -1.73 5.75
C TYR A 153 2.17 -2.13 5.76
N PRO A 154 2.69 -2.69 6.86
CA PRO A 154 4.05 -3.23 6.92
C PRO A 154 4.08 -4.60 6.21
N TYR A 155 4.54 -4.60 4.96
CA TYR A 155 4.64 -5.82 4.15
C TYR A 155 5.93 -6.57 4.46
N LYS A 156 5.80 -7.84 4.82
CA LYS A 156 6.92 -8.75 4.99
C LYS A 156 6.98 -9.71 3.80
N PRO A 157 8.08 -9.73 3.04
CA PRO A 157 8.25 -10.63 1.91
C PRO A 157 8.15 -12.10 2.31
N VAL A 158 7.46 -12.89 1.49
CA VAL A 158 7.16 -14.30 1.81
C VAL A 158 8.41 -15.18 1.73
N LEU A 159 9.26 -14.97 0.74
CA LEU A 159 10.49 -15.75 0.55
C LEU A 159 11.66 -15.13 1.32
N GLY A 160 11.76 -13.83 1.39
CA GLY A 160 12.83 -13.11 2.09
C GLY A 160 14.23 -13.39 1.54
N MET A 161 14.34 -13.69 0.24
CA MET A 161 15.62 -14.02 -0.41
C MET A 161 16.30 -12.79 -1.01
N VAL A 162 15.51 -11.87 -1.57
CA VAL A 162 15.99 -10.62 -2.18
C VAL A 162 15.62 -9.45 -1.28
N PHE A 163 14.37 -9.36 -0.85
CA PHE A 163 13.90 -8.37 0.13
C PHE A 163 13.86 -9.02 1.51
N THR A 164 14.88 -8.77 2.32
CA THR A 164 15.02 -9.39 3.66
C THR A 164 14.37 -8.59 4.77
N THR A 165 14.05 -7.31 4.51
CA THR A 165 13.47 -6.37 5.47
C THR A 165 12.00 -6.13 5.17
N GLU A 166 11.26 -5.76 6.23
CA GLU A 166 9.88 -5.29 6.11
C GLU A 166 9.83 -3.98 5.31
N VAL A 167 8.88 -3.88 4.39
CA VAL A 167 8.64 -2.70 3.56
C VAL A 167 7.36 -2.04 4.04
N ASN A 168 7.45 -0.81 4.55
CA ASN A 168 6.28 -0.04 4.94
C ASN A 168 5.63 0.55 3.70
N LEU A 169 4.47 0.02 3.34
CA LEU A 169 3.63 0.52 2.27
C LEU A 169 2.69 1.57 2.84
N GLU A 170 2.61 2.72 2.20
CA GLU A 170 1.75 3.83 2.60
C GLU A 170 1.17 4.47 1.34
N ASN A 171 -0.14 4.54 1.27
CA ASN A 171 -0.85 5.19 0.19
C ASN A 171 -1.90 6.15 0.74
N GLU A 172 -2.04 7.30 0.09
CA GLU A 172 -3.00 8.33 0.40
C GLU A 172 -3.93 8.56 -0.80
N ALA A 173 -5.21 8.69 -0.51
CA ALA A 173 -6.22 9.08 -1.49
C ALA A 173 -6.93 10.37 -1.05
N LEU A 174 -7.11 11.29 -1.99
CA LEU A 174 -7.78 12.56 -1.79
C LEU A 174 -9.03 12.64 -2.66
N PHE A 175 -10.18 12.93 -2.04
CA PHE A 175 -11.46 13.06 -2.73
C PHE A 175 -12.18 14.34 -2.33
N LEU A 176 -12.85 14.96 -3.28
CA LEU A 176 -13.79 16.04 -3.00
C LEU A 176 -15.12 15.45 -2.51
N PRO A 177 -15.71 15.97 -1.42
CA PRO A 177 -17.05 15.57 -1.00
C PRO A 177 -18.05 15.76 -2.14
N ARG A 178 -18.89 14.75 -2.40
CA ARG A 178 -19.83 14.78 -3.54
C ARG A 178 -20.88 15.88 -3.44
N PHE A 179 -21.22 16.29 -2.24
CA PHE A 179 -22.21 17.35 -1.99
C PHE A 179 -21.56 18.73 -1.85
N GLY A 180 -20.21 18.81 -1.87
CA GLY A 180 -19.47 20.07 -1.76
C GLY A 180 -19.52 20.74 -0.39
N GLU A 181 -20.15 20.09 0.59
CA GLU A 181 -20.34 20.58 1.96
C GLU A 181 -19.39 19.87 2.94
N GLU A 182 -19.27 20.44 4.13
CA GLU A 182 -18.53 19.82 5.23
C GLU A 182 -19.18 18.51 5.64
N ILE A 183 -18.37 17.48 5.81
CA ILE A 183 -18.79 16.23 6.46
C ILE A 183 -18.48 16.38 7.95
N GLU A 184 -19.51 16.47 8.78
CA GLU A 184 -19.36 16.64 10.21
C GLU A 184 -18.62 15.47 10.86
N ALA A 185 -17.91 15.76 11.95
CA ALA A 185 -17.19 14.78 12.74
C ALA A 185 -18.11 13.63 13.21
N PRO A 186 -17.60 12.39 13.29
CA PRO A 186 -18.44 11.24 13.63
C PRO A 186 -19.05 11.35 15.01
N THR A 187 -20.36 11.15 15.07
CA THR A 187 -21.09 11.05 16.35
C THR A 187 -20.70 9.77 17.08
N GLY A 188 -20.33 9.90 18.35
CA GLY A 188 -19.83 8.79 19.17
C GLY A 188 -18.31 8.65 19.15
N GLY A 189 -17.60 9.48 18.39
CA GLY A 189 -16.15 9.47 18.29
C GLY A 189 -15.61 8.55 17.20
N CYS A 190 -14.31 8.32 17.22
CA CYS A 190 -13.65 7.42 16.25
C CYS A 190 -13.87 5.93 16.57
N PRO A 191 -14.04 5.07 15.56
CA PRO A 191 -14.10 3.63 15.79
C PRO A 191 -12.75 3.10 16.30
N THR A 192 -12.80 2.04 17.08
CA THR A 192 -11.62 1.36 17.67
C THR A 192 -11.38 -0.01 17.04
#